data_cc632f73153661e6bd8b3349ed13df96
#
_entry.id   cc632f73153661e6bd8b3349ed13df96
#
_cell.length_a   1.000
_cell.length_b   1.000
_cell.length_c   1.000
_cell.angle_alpha   90.00
_cell.angle_beta   90.00
_cell.angle_gamma   90.00
#
_symmetry.space_group_name_H-M   'P 1'
#
loop_
_entity.id
_entity.type
_entity.pdbx_description
1 polymer ?
#
loop_
_entity_poly.entity_id
_entity_poly.type
_entity_poly.pdbx_seq_one_letter_code
_entity_poly.pdbx_strand_id
1 'polypeptide(L)'
;SAWVNGPMKEEHWLTLNKSRAIENGCYVIAPDHLGHVYSGRSLAVDPYGRILLDMKKRQGIGYVNISLDKVHEIRKKLPLLKNRRTDIYSDFKI
;
A
#
# COMPACT_ATOMS: atom_id res chain seq x y z
N SER A 1 -7.28 3.23 -9.49
CA SER A 1 -7.12 1.92 -10.09
C SER A 1 -8.47 1.29 -10.41
N ALA A 2 -8.44 0.12 -11.02
CA ALA A 2 -9.64 -0.56 -11.48
C ALA A 2 -9.60 -2.05 -11.06
N TRP A 3 -9.47 -2.28 -9.77
CA TRP A 3 -9.43 -3.64 -9.24
C TRP A 3 -10.83 -4.25 -9.26
N VAL A 4 -10.94 -5.37 -9.92
CA VAL A 4 -12.24 -6.03 -10.09
C VAL A 4 -12.65 -6.78 -8.83
N ASN A 5 -13.97 -6.96 -8.65
CA ASN A 5 -14.46 -7.79 -7.56
C ASN A 5 -14.60 -9.25 -8.02
N GLY A 6 -14.86 -10.13 -7.07
CA GLY A 6 -15.00 -11.56 -7.33
C GLY A 6 -14.43 -12.36 -6.18
N PRO A 7 -14.53 -13.70 -6.23
CA PRO A 7 -13.98 -14.56 -5.18
C PRO A 7 -12.49 -14.25 -4.95
N MET A 8 -12.12 -14.01 -3.72
CA MET A 8 -10.74 -13.70 -3.27
C MET A 8 -10.17 -12.39 -3.81
N LYS A 9 -10.84 -11.70 -4.73
CA LYS A 9 -10.27 -10.49 -5.36
C LYS A 9 -10.10 -9.35 -4.36
N GLU A 10 -11.07 -9.16 -3.47
CA GLU A 10 -10.97 -8.12 -2.46
C GLU A 10 -9.88 -8.42 -1.44
N GLU A 11 -9.73 -9.68 -1.05
CA GLU A 11 -8.67 -10.09 -0.14
C GLU A 11 -7.29 -9.92 -0.77
N HIS A 12 -7.15 -10.23 -2.06
CA HIS A 12 -5.92 -9.98 -2.79
C HIS A 12 -5.59 -8.49 -2.82
N TRP A 13 -6.59 -7.64 -3.03
CA TRP A 13 -6.43 -6.19 -3.04
C TRP A 13 -5.89 -5.69 -1.71
N LEU A 14 -6.50 -6.12 -0.61
CA LEU A 14 -6.04 -5.76 0.74
C LEU A 14 -4.62 -6.25 1.00
N THR A 15 -4.35 -7.50 0.70
CA THR A 15 -3.05 -8.12 0.95
C THR A 15 -1.93 -7.46 0.15
N LEU A 16 -2.16 -7.21 -1.13
CA LEU A 16 -1.15 -6.61 -1.99
C LEU A 16 -0.80 -5.19 -1.56
N ASN A 17 -1.80 -4.39 -1.18
CA ASN A 17 -1.55 -3.03 -0.73
C ASN A 17 -0.82 -2.99 0.60
N LYS A 18 -1.17 -3.89 1.52
CA LYS A 18 -0.46 -4.01 2.80
C LYS A 18 0.99 -4.43 2.58
N SER A 19 1.21 -5.40 1.71
CA SER A 19 2.57 -5.87 1.38
C SER A 19 3.42 -4.75 0.80
N ARG A 20 2.86 -3.96 -0.11
CA ARG A 20 3.56 -2.82 -0.70
C ARG A 20 3.98 -1.80 0.34
N ALA A 21 3.10 -1.51 1.28
CA ALA A 21 3.40 -0.58 2.35
C ALA A 21 4.55 -1.09 3.22
N ILE A 22 4.50 -2.36 3.60
CA ILE A 22 5.50 -2.99 4.46
C ILE A 22 6.84 -3.08 3.74
N GLU A 23 6.85 -3.59 2.52
CA GLU A 23 8.08 -3.82 1.75
C GLU A 23 8.86 -2.53 1.49
N ASN A 24 8.14 -1.45 1.26
CA ASN A 24 8.75 -0.16 0.92
C ASN A 24 8.85 0.80 2.12
N GLY A 25 8.30 0.43 3.26
CA GLY A 25 8.30 1.28 4.45
C GLY A 25 7.63 2.61 4.19
N CYS A 26 6.49 2.60 3.52
CA CYS A 26 5.79 3.82 3.13
C CYS A 26 4.29 3.69 3.30
N TYR A 27 3.59 4.83 3.25
CA TYR A 27 2.13 4.84 3.12
C TYR A 27 1.75 4.42 1.71
N VAL A 28 0.63 3.73 1.59
CA VAL A 28 0.03 3.42 0.30
C VAL A 28 -1.37 4.02 0.26
N ILE A 29 -1.62 4.83 -0.74
CA ILE A 29 -2.95 5.38 -1.01
C ILE A 29 -3.41 4.74 -2.31
N ALA A 30 -4.45 3.94 -2.24
CA ALA A 30 -4.89 3.10 -3.35
C ALA A 30 -6.37 3.35 -3.66
N PRO A 31 -6.69 4.37 -4.44
CA PRO A 31 -8.06 4.59 -4.90
C PRO A 31 -8.50 3.49 -5.86
N ASP A 32 -9.75 3.08 -5.77
CA ASP A 32 -10.33 2.10 -6.67
C ASP A 32 -11.68 2.58 -7.19
N HIS A 33 -12.05 2.08 -8.37
CA HIS A 33 -13.33 2.43 -8.98
C HIS A 33 -14.50 1.75 -8.27
N LEU A 34 -15.61 2.47 -8.20
CA LEU A 34 -16.90 1.90 -7.84
C LEU A 34 -17.58 1.34 -9.10
N GLY A 35 -18.50 0.43 -8.91
CA GLY A 35 -19.28 -0.16 -10.00
C GLY A 35 -19.54 -1.63 -9.77
N HIS A 36 -20.31 -2.25 -10.67
CA HIS A 36 -20.72 -3.64 -10.53
C HIS A 36 -19.54 -4.63 -10.61
N VAL A 37 -18.51 -4.26 -11.38
CA VAL A 37 -17.38 -5.17 -11.64
C VAL A 37 -16.15 -4.82 -10.81
N TYR A 38 -16.15 -3.71 -10.08
CA TYR A 38 -14.98 -3.25 -9.30
C TYR A 38 -15.23 -3.43 -7.80
N SER A 39 -14.15 -3.66 -7.07
CA SER A 39 -14.26 -3.86 -5.61
C SER A 39 -14.67 -2.57 -4.88
N GLY A 40 -14.28 -1.42 -5.41
CA GLY A 40 -14.60 -0.12 -4.84
C GLY A 40 -13.97 0.16 -3.49
N ARG A 41 -12.98 -0.64 -3.09
CA ARG A 41 -12.37 -0.53 -1.77
C ARG A 41 -11.12 0.35 -1.83
N SER A 42 -11.33 1.65 -1.98
CA SER A 42 -10.24 2.61 -1.87
C SER A 42 -9.62 2.53 -0.48
N LEU A 43 -8.30 2.41 -0.41
CA LEU A 43 -7.58 2.12 0.82
C LEU A 43 -6.51 3.16 1.12
N ALA A 44 -6.24 3.34 2.41
CA ALA A 44 -5.01 3.97 2.88
C ALA A 44 -4.37 3.04 3.89
N VAL A 45 -3.10 2.75 3.72
CA VAL A 45 -2.35 1.80 4.55
C VAL A 45 -1.10 2.49 5.07
N ASP A 46 -0.76 2.28 6.33
CA ASP A 46 0.44 2.86 6.92
C ASP A 46 1.68 1.99 6.66
N PRO A 47 2.90 2.49 6.96
CA PRO A 47 4.12 1.73 6.71
C PRO A 47 4.25 0.42 7.50
N TYR A 48 3.44 0.22 8.52
CA TYR A 48 3.40 -1.04 9.27
C TYR A 48 2.41 -2.04 8.67
N GLY A 49 1.69 -1.66 7.61
CA GLY A 49 0.69 -2.50 6.98
C GLY A 49 -0.68 -2.42 7.61
N ARG A 50 -0.94 -1.40 8.43
CA ARG A 50 -2.25 -1.20 9.04
C ARG A 50 -3.15 -0.42 8.11
N ILE A 51 -4.39 -0.88 7.97
CA ILE A 51 -5.38 -0.17 7.18
C ILE A 51 -5.92 1.00 7.99
N LEU A 52 -5.67 2.21 7.51
CA LEU A 52 -6.12 3.44 8.16
C LEU A 52 -7.49 3.87 7.64
N LEU A 53 -7.78 3.56 6.39
CA LEU A 53 -9.04 3.91 5.75
C LEU A 53 -9.39 2.83 4.74
N ASP A 54 -10.62 2.37 4.78
CA ASP A 54 -11.20 1.44 3.81
C ASP A 54 -12.59 1.96 3.48
N MET A 55 -12.74 2.51 2.30
CA MET A 55 -14.02 3.12 1.91
C MET A 55 -15.08 2.10 1.53
N LYS A 56 -14.66 0.85 1.38
CA LYS A 56 -15.57 -0.23 0.98
C LYS A 56 -16.28 0.15 -0.32
N LYS A 57 -17.60 0.00 -0.37
CA LYS A 57 -18.35 0.36 -1.60
C LYS A 57 -19.04 1.72 -1.47
N ARG A 58 -18.53 2.58 -0.61
CA ARG A 58 -19.12 3.92 -0.41
C ARG A 58 -18.48 4.92 -1.35
N GLN A 59 -19.32 5.73 -1.93
CA GLN A 59 -18.89 6.91 -2.68
C GLN A 59 -18.73 8.08 -1.72
N GLY A 60 -17.71 8.90 -1.93
CA GLY A 60 -17.51 10.08 -1.11
C GLY A 60 -16.04 10.40 -0.92
N ILE A 61 -15.76 11.13 0.17
CA ILE A 61 -14.41 11.59 0.51
C ILE A 61 -14.01 10.95 1.82
N GLY A 62 -12.81 10.38 1.84
CA GLY A 62 -12.19 9.88 3.06
C GLY A 62 -10.95 10.70 3.38
N TYR A 63 -10.60 10.74 4.66
CA TYR A 63 -9.44 11.48 5.14
C TYR A 63 -8.54 10.57 5.95
N VAL A 64 -7.25 10.80 5.84
CA VAL A 64 -6.25 10.06 6.61
C VAL A 64 -5.11 11.00 6.98
N ASN A 65 -4.58 10.82 8.19
CA ASN A 65 -3.42 11.56 8.65
C ASN A 65 -2.16 10.78 8.33
N ILE A 66 -1.20 11.44 7.69
CA ILE A 66 0.08 10.85 7.32
C ILE A 66 1.17 11.49 8.17
N SER A 67 2.03 10.63 8.75
CA SER A 67 3.16 11.08 9.54
C SER A 67 4.45 10.63 8.88
N LEU A 68 5.29 11.59 8.50
CA LEU A 68 6.62 11.29 7.96
C LEU A 68 7.54 10.69 9.03
N ASP A 69 7.31 11.02 10.30
CA ASP A 69 8.07 10.44 11.40
C ASP A 69 7.85 8.93 11.48
N LYS A 70 6.63 8.46 11.22
CA LYS A 70 6.33 7.03 11.17
C LYS A 70 7.11 6.34 10.05
N VAL A 71 7.23 6.98 8.90
CA VAL A 71 8.02 6.46 7.79
C VAL A 71 9.49 6.32 8.18
N HIS A 72 10.04 7.36 8.78
CA HIS A 72 11.44 7.33 9.25
C HIS A 72 11.66 6.28 10.32
N GLU A 73 10.71 6.14 11.23
CA GLU A 73 10.78 5.16 12.30
C GLU A 73 10.84 3.72 11.77
N ILE A 74 9.93 3.39 10.87
CA ILE A 74 9.88 2.03 10.30
C ILE A 74 11.13 1.72 9.49
N ARG A 75 11.65 2.71 8.77
CA ARG A 75 12.86 2.53 7.97
C ARG A 75 14.12 2.34 8.81
N LYS A 76 14.13 2.85 10.02
CA LYS A 76 15.21 2.58 10.99
C LYS A 76 15.10 1.17 11.55
N LYS A 77 13.89 0.72 11.87
CA LYS A 77 13.65 -0.61 12.45
C LYS A 77 13.81 -1.73 11.43
N LEU A 78 13.38 -1.50 10.20
CA LEU A 78 13.42 -2.46 9.12
C LEU A 78 14.13 -1.84 7.92
N PRO A 79 15.46 -1.79 7.91
CA PRO A 79 16.21 -1.07 6.89
C PRO A 79 16.22 -1.82 5.54
N LEU A 80 15.05 -2.08 5.00
CA LEU A 80 14.89 -2.84 3.75
C LEU A 80 15.60 -2.19 2.57
N LEU A 81 15.53 -0.87 2.47
CA LEU A 81 16.16 -0.13 1.40
C LEU A 81 17.67 -0.04 1.57
N LYS A 82 18.16 0.04 2.82
CA LYS A 82 19.59 0.06 3.12
C LYS A 82 20.25 -1.29 2.86
N ASN A 83 19.50 -2.37 3.03
CA ASN A 83 20.00 -3.73 2.86
C ASN A 83 19.90 -4.22 1.41
N ARG A 84 19.46 -3.35 0.49
CA ARG A 84 19.52 -3.71 -0.93
C ARG A 84 20.95 -3.95 -1.34
N ARG A 85 21.16 -4.99 -2.15
CA ARG A 85 22.48 -5.40 -2.61
C ARG A 85 22.97 -4.45 -3.70
N THR A 86 23.23 -3.20 -3.31
CA THR A 86 23.68 -2.16 -4.25
C THR A 86 25.02 -2.49 -4.86
N ASP A 87 25.85 -3.22 -4.13
CA ASP A 87 27.14 -3.73 -4.62
C ASP A 87 26.97 -4.63 -5.83
N ILE A 88 25.88 -5.43 -5.86
CA ILE A 88 25.55 -6.30 -6.99
C ILE A 88 24.81 -5.54 -8.08
N TYR A 89 23.79 -4.78 -7.68
CA TYR A 89 22.93 -4.08 -8.65
C TYR A 89 23.64 -2.93 -9.38
N SER A 90 24.64 -2.34 -8.76
CA SER A 90 25.41 -1.28 -9.40
C SER A 90 26.23 -1.80 -10.60
N ASP A 91 26.53 -3.10 -10.63
CA ASP A 91 27.26 -3.73 -11.75
C ASP A 91 26.33 -3.94 -12.95
N PHE A 92 25.02 -3.88 -12.76
CA PHE A 92 24.03 -4.06 -13.82
C PHE A 92 23.41 -2.72 -14.16
N LYS A 93 24.23 -1.81 -14.66
CA LYS A 93 23.72 -0.49 -15.08
C LYS A 93 22.87 -0.66 -16.32
N ILE A 94 21.63 -0.35 -16.14
CA ILE A 94 20.66 -0.35 -17.22
C ILE A 94 20.40 1.08 -17.64
#